data_70e1963f46a66c5900ec321b7c712c5c
#
_entry.id   70e1963f46a66c5900ec321b7c712c5c
#
_cell.length_a   1.000
_cell.length_b   1.000
_cell.length_c   1.000
_cell.angle_alpha   90.00
_cell.angle_beta   90.00
_cell.angle_gamma   90.00
#
_symmetry.space_group_name_H-M   'P 1'
#
loop_
_entity.id
_entity.type
_entity.pdbx_description
1 polymer ?
#
loop_
_entity_poly.entity_id
_entity_poly.type
_entity_poly.pdbx_seq_one_letter_code
_entity_poly.pdbx_strand_id
1 'polypeptide(L)'
;MNVLEYKNYHGSVEVDIEGNVLYGKVLGLGKNVLISYEGRTVSEFYQSFKDGVDAYLGDCVAAGIEPEISFGGVVRRADLAVAGVAID
;
A
#
# COMPACT_ATOMS: atom_id res chain seq x y z
N MET A 1 -4.92 -12.62 -9.28
CA MET A 1 -3.89 -12.11 -8.41
C MET A 1 -4.47 -11.15 -7.38
N ASN A 2 -4.03 -11.26 -6.16
CA ASN A 2 -4.62 -10.45 -5.09
C ASN A 2 -3.71 -9.30 -4.72
N VAL A 3 -4.25 -8.09 -4.87
CA VAL A 3 -3.55 -6.87 -4.52
C VAL A 3 -4.53 -6.00 -3.76
N LEU A 4 -4.10 -5.48 -2.64
CA LEU A 4 -4.93 -4.54 -1.89
C LEU A 4 -4.78 -3.14 -2.49
N GLU A 5 -5.83 -2.35 -2.36
CA GLU A 5 -5.78 -0.98 -2.82
C GLU A 5 -6.57 -0.08 -1.88
N TYR A 6 -5.99 1.10 -1.55
CA TYR A 6 -6.61 2.06 -0.68
C TYR A 6 -5.92 3.40 -0.89
N LYS A 7 -6.68 4.43 -1.27
CA LYS A 7 -6.16 5.80 -1.48
C LYS A 7 -4.99 5.82 -2.46
N ASN A 8 -5.06 4.99 -3.51
CA ASN A 8 -4.02 4.86 -4.54
C ASN A 8 -2.75 4.17 -4.04
N TYR A 9 -2.80 3.54 -2.88
CA TYR A 9 -1.72 2.69 -2.39
C TYR A 9 -2.06 1.25 -2.68
N HIS A 10 -1.10 0.51 -3.21
CA HIS A 10 -1.28 -0.89 -3.58
C HIS A 10 -0.42 -1.75 -2.65
N GLY A 11 -0.99 -2.81 -2.14
CA GLY A 11 -0.30 -3.65 -1.18
C GLY A 11 -0.29 -5.12 -1.59
N SER A 12 0.77 -5.81 -1.19
CA SER A 12 0.92 -7.23 -1.47
C SER A 12 0.10 -8.06 -0.49
N VAL A 13 -0.17 -9.31 -0.88
CA VAL A 13 -0.85 -10.28 -0.04
C VAL A 13 0.03 -11.52 0.02
N GLU A 14 0.56 -11.81 1.21
CA GLU A 14 1.39 -12.98 1.45
C GLU A 14 0.75 -13.80 2.56
N VAL A 15 0.99 -15.10 2.53
CA VAL A 15 0.42 -15.99 3.53
C VAL A 15 1.55 -16.81 4.16
N ASP A 16 1.59 -16.80 5.50
CA ASP A 16 2.46 -17.68 6.24
C ASP A 16 1.58 -18.78 6.83
N ILE A 17 1.61 -19.95 6.20
CA ILE A 17 0.76 -21.05 6.60
C ILE A 17 1.10 -21.51 8.00
N GLU A 18 2.39 -21.65 8.32
CA GLU A 18 2.81 -22.14 9.63
C GLU A 18 2.47 -21.16 10.73
N GLY A 19 2.63 -19.88 10.48
CA GLY A 19 2.31 -18.86 11.47
C GLY A 19 0.85 -18.49 11.52
N ASN A 20 0.06 -18.97 10.57
CA ASN A 20 -1.37 -18.69 10.48
C ASN A 20 -1.62 -17.19 10.41
N VAL A 21 -0.86 -16.50 9.54
CA VAL A 21 -0.94 -15.05 9.44
C VAL A 21 -0.85 -14.61 7.99
N LEU A 22 -1.59 -13.57 7.67
CA LEU A 22 -1.50 -12.87 6.40
C LEU A 22 -0.64 -11.63 6.63
N TYR A 23 0.23 -11.33 5.68
CA TYR A 23 1.11 -10.16 5.83
C TYR A 23 1.41 -9.58 4.45
N GLY A 24 1.97 -8.38 4.45
CA GLY A 24 2.34 -7.75 3.19
C GLY A 24 2.97 -6.39 3.42
N LYS A 25 3.24 -5.74 2.32
CA LYS A 25 3.80 -4.38 2.36
C LYS A 25 3.25 -3.59 1.19
N VAL A 26 3.24 -2.28 1.34
CA VAL A 26 2.83 -1.39 0.25
C VAL A 26 3.91 -1.43 -0.82
N LEU A 27 3.46 -1.54 -2.07
CA LEU A 27 4.33 -1.69 -3.23
C LEU A 27 4.64 -0.35 -3.87
N GLY A 28 5.76 -0.29 -4.57
CA GLY A 28 6.07 0.87 -5.40
C GLY A 28 6.53 2.11 -4.67
N LEU A 29 6.93 1.99 -3.41
CA LEU A 29 7.46 3.11 -2.65
C LEU A 29 8.97 3.14 -2.73
N GLY A 30 9.54 4.32 -2.44
CA GLY A 30 10.98 4.46 -2.38
C GLY A 30 11.57 3.68 -1.22
N LYS A 31 12.89 3.49 -1.27
CA LYS A 31 13.54 2.62 -0.28
C LYS A 31 13.54 3.20 1.12
N ASN A 32 13.23 4.48 1.27
CA ASN A 32 13.17 5.10 2.59
C ASN A 32 11.80 5.04 3.22
N VAL A 33 10.82 4.46 2.53
CA VAL A 33 9.45 4.37 3.02
C VAL A 33 9.02 2.91 3.03
N LEU A 34 8.66 2.42 4.20
CA LEU A 34 8.18 1.05 4.34
C LEU A 34 6.88 1.06 5.13
N ILE A 35 5.84 0.56 4.54
CA ILE A 35 4.55 0.37 5.19
C ILE A 35 4.24 -1.11 5.13
N SER A 36 4.24 -1.79 6.27
CA SER A 36 3.93 -3.21 6.33
C SER A 36 2.72 -3.42 7.24
N TYR A 37 2.08 -4.56 7.09
CA TYR A 37 0.84 -4.83 7.80
C TYR A 37 0.63 -6.33 7.88
N GLU A 38 -0.21 -6.75 8.83
CA GLU A 38 -0.48 -8.17 9.00
C GLU A 38 -1.82 -8.36 9.71
N GLY A 39 -2.35 -9.58 9.66
CA GLY A 39 -3.57 -9.93 10.34
C GLY A 39 -3.81 -11.42 10.26
N ARG A 40 -4.64 -11.93 11.16
CA ARG A 40 -4.95 -13.36 11.18
C ARG A 40 -6.23 -13.69 10.44
N THR A 41 -6.98 -12.68 10.04
CA THR A 41 -8.15 -12.85 9.18
C THR A 41 -8.01 -11.84 8.04
N VAL A 42 -8.76 -12.07 6.97
CA VAL A 42 -8.75 -11.13 5.85
C VAL A 42 -9.17 -9.74 6.31
N SER A 43 -10.19 -9.67 7.17
CA SER A 43 -10.67 -8.40 7.71
C SER A 43 -9.60 -7.66 8.49
N GLU A 44 -8.92 -8.36 9.41
CA GLU A 44 -7.85 -7.74 10.21
C GLU A 44 -6.70 -7.29 9.33
N PHE A 45 -6.35 -8.13 8.37
CA PHE A 45 -5.26 -7.86 7.45
C PHE A 45 -5.53 -6.59 6.64
N TYR A 46 -6.74 -6.49 6.06
CA TYR A 46 -7.10 -5.34 5.26
C TYR A 46 -7.18 -4.07 6.12
N GLN A 47 -7.71 -4.19 7.33
CA GLN A 47 -7.76 -3.05 8.24
C GLN A 47 -6.36 -2.57 8.62
N SER A 48 -5.44 -3.52 8.87
CA SER A 48 -4.06 -3.19 9.18
C SER A 48 -3.40 -2.44 8.02
N PHE A 49 -3.68 -2.87 6.79
CA PHE A 49 -3.19 -2.18 5.60
C PHE A 49 -3.71 -0.74 5.55
N LYS A 50 -5.00 -0.54 5.74
CA LYS A 50 -5.58 0.80 5.70
C LYS A 50 -5.03 1.68 6.81
N ASP A 51 -4.90 1.12 8.02
CA ASP A 51 -4.35 1.86 9.15
C ASP A 51 -2.91 2.30 8.88
N GLY A 52 -2.13 1.42 8.27
CA GLY A 52 -0.75 1.75 7.92
C GLY A 52 -0.65 2.89 6.92
N VAL A 53 -1.50 2.85 5.90
CA VAL A 53 -1.55 3.94 4.91
C VAL A 53 -1.95 5.24 5.58
N ASP A 54 -3.00 5.21 6.40
CA ASP A 54 -3.48 6.41 7.07
C ASP A 54 -2.45 6.99 8.03
N ALA A 55 -1.73 6.11 8.75
CA ALA A 55 -0.68 6.56 9.66
C ALA A 55 0.45 7.26 8.90
N TYR A 56 0.85 6.68 7.77
CA TYR A 56 1.88 7.30 6.94
C TYR A 56 1.44 8.67 6.43
N LEU A 57 0.20 8.76 5.94
CA LEU A 57 -0.31 10.03 5.44
C LEU A 57 -0.37 11.08 6.56
N GLY A 58 -0.79 10.67 7.75
CA GLY A 58 -0.82 11.57 8.89
C GLY A 58 0.57 12.07 9.28
N ASP A 59 1.55 11.17 9.24
CA ASP A 59 2.93 11.55 9.54
C ASP A 59 3.47 12.55 8.51
N CYS A 60 3.14 12.36 7.24
CA CYS A 60 3.56 13.30 6.20
C CYS A 60 2.97 14.68 6.41
N VAL A 61 1.69 14.75 6.76
CA VAL A 61 1.04 16.02 7.05
C VAL A 61 1.73 16.70 8.24
N ALA A 62 1.99 15.94 9.30
CA ALA A 62 2.63 16.49 10.49
C ALA A 62 4.04 17.00 10.21
N ALA A 63 4.75 16.33 9.32
CA ALA A 63 6.13 16.73 8.98
C ALA A 63 6.18 17.77 7.87
N GLY A 64 5.07 18.08 7.23
CA GLY A 64 5.05 19.06 6.14
C GLY A 64 5.70 18.55 4.87
N ILE A 65 5.68 17.24 4.64
CA ILE A 65 6.26 16.66 3.44
C ILE A 65 5.18 16.00 2.59
N GLU A 66 5.46 15.89 1.30
CA GLU A 66 4.54 15.22 0.40
C GLU A 66 4.68 13.72 0.51
N PRO A 67 3.58 12.97 0.62
CA PRO A 67 3.68 11.52 0.70
C PRO A 67 4.03 10.91 -0.65
N GLU A 68 4.78 9.82 -0.61
CA GLU A 68 4.97 9.01 -1.79
C GLU A 68 3.72 8.20 -2.04
N ILE A 69 3.46 7.88 -3.29
CA ILE A 69 2.36 6.97 -3.63
C ILE A 69 2.94 5.77 -4.35
N SER A 70 2.13 4.72 -4.44
CA SER A 70 2.59 3.47 -5.05
C SER A 70 3.05 3.70 -6.48
N PHE A 71 4.14 3.04 -6.83
CA PHE A 71 4.72 3.07 -8.18
C PHE A 71 5.16 4.46 -8.61
N GLY A 72 5.83 5.13 -7.68
CA GLY A 72 6.56 6.32 -8.02
C GLY A 72 5.80 7.60 -8.01
N GLY A 73 4.59 7.56 -7.66
CA GLY A 73 3.85 8.77 -7.57
C GLY A 73 3.62 9.48 -8.88
N VAL A 74 3.76 8.77 -9.93
CA VAL A 74 3.58 9.41 -11.15
C VAL A 74 2.40 8.95 -11.84
N VAL A 75 2.00 8.96 -11.93
CA VAL A 75 1.24 8.23 -12.60
C VAL A 75 0.63 8.61 -13.69
N ARG A 76 1.10 8.62 -13.92
CA ARG A 76 0.80 8.78 -14.77
C ARG A 76 -0.22 8.70 -15.15
N ARG A 77 -0.39 9.05 -15.10
CA ARG A 77 -1.22 8.88 -15.49
C ARG A 77 -1.61 8.60 -16.09
N ALA A 78 -1.25 8.63 -16.39
CA ALA A 78 -1.67 8.13 -17.01
C ALA A 78 -1.64 7.38 -17.11
N ASP A 79 -1.01 7.48 -17.00
CA ASP A 79 -1.18 6.52 -17.11
C ASP A 79 -1.63 5.91 -16.70
N LEU A 80 -1.47 6.29 -16.67
CA LEU A 80 -2.10 5.54 -16.41
C LEU A 80 -2.71 5.31 -16.37
N ALA A 81 -2.65 5.42 -16.72
CA ALA A 81 -3.34 4.90 -16.83
C ALA A 81 -3.46 4.33 -17.08
N VAL A 82 -2.77 4.59 -17.32
CA VAL A 82 -3.09 3.75 -17.50
C VAL A 82 -3.20 3.26 -17.36
N ALA A 83 -2.55 3.43 -17.58
CA ALA A 83 -2.93 2.70 -17.30
C ALA A 83 -3.30 2.44 -17.01
N GLY A 84 -2.96 2.70 -17.14
CA GLY A 84 -3.66 2.23 -16.89
C GLY A 84 -3.71 2.12 -16.63
N VAL A 85 -3.38 2.47 -16.84
CA VAL A 85 -3.73 2.17 -16.57
C VAL A 85 -3.87 2.12 -16.29
N ALA A 86 -3.45 2.06 -16.60
CA ALA A 86 -3.88 1.85 -16.36
C ALA A 86 -3.98 1.88 -16.18
N ILE A 87 -3.59 2.17 -16.16
CA ILE A 87 -3.95 2.08 -15.93
C ILE A 87 -4.24 2.01 -15.72
N ASP A 88 -3.85 2.16 -15.97
CA ASP A 88 -4.48 2.01 -15.77
C ASP A 88 -4.69 1.98 -15.60
#